data_73ee604b732955784d38b807bb4c0e18
#
_entry.id   73ee604b732955784d38b807bb4c0e18
#
_cell.length_a   1.000
_cell.length_b   1.000
_cell.length_c   1.000
_cell.angle_alpha   90.00
_cell.angle_beta   90.00
_cell.angle_gamma   90.00
#
_symmetry.space_group_name_H-M   'P 1'
#
loop_
_entity.id
_entity.type
_entity.pdbx_description
1 polymer ?
#
loop_
_entity_poly.entity_id
_entity_poly.type
_entity_poly.pdbx_seq_one_letter_code
_entity_poly.pdbx_strand_id
1 'polypeptide(L)'
;MAERLARITRESDPRDNPFRNAEQAVFWEGFLARTTEPMERQMARYQLAIQLAHAGRSAEAADQFRQLLAQGEQPGRELPARVALESILRLGAAYLRLGEQENCLNHHGADSCLFPIAGNGVHRLPRGSANALRTFETFQRQVPDHLAARWLINLAHMTLGQYPGQVSPELRIPPPPSPPNTPWPASLTWPPPPAWMSRTSPGAASPRTSTATAAST
;
A
#
# COMPACT_ATOMS: atom_id res chain seq x y z
N MET A 1 6.74 31.86 -2.77
CA MET A 1 6.74 30.52 -3.36
C MET A 1 5.54 29.70 -2.86
N ALA A 2 5.35 29.52 -1.54
CA ALA A 2 4.24 28.74 -0.97
C ALA A 2 2.84 29.20 -1.42
N GLU A 3 2.56 30.48 -1.40
CA GLU A 3 1.28 31.05 -1.85
C GLU A 3 0.98 30.77 -3.33
N ARG A 4 2.04 30.86 -4.18
CA ARG A 4 1.91 30.55 -5.61
C ARG A 4 1.58 29.07 -5.83
N LEU A 5 2.24 28.15 -5.10
CA LEU A 5 1.96 26.73 -5.16
C LEU A 5 0.54 26.42 -4.65
N ALA A 6 0.15 27.00 -3.54
CA ALA A 6 -1.21 26.85 -3.00
C ALA A 6 -2.29 27.36 -3.96
N ARG A 7 -2.04 28.45 -4.68
CA ARG A 7 -2.94 28.93 -5.72
C ARG A 7 -3.03 27.95 -6.88
N ILE A 8 -1.90 27.50 -7.44
CA ILE A 8 -1.86 26.53 -8.53
C ILE A 8 -2.64 25.26 -8.13
N THR A 9 -2.44 24.77 -6.91
CA THR A 9 -3.14 23.59 -6.41
C THR A 9 -4.66 23.79 -6.35
N ARG A 10 -5.14 24.98 -5.95
CA ARG A 10 -6.58 25.27 -5.90
C ARG A 10 -7.21 25.45 -7.28
N GLU A 11 -6.46 26.02 -8.21
CA GLU A 11 -6.96 26.37 -9.56
C GLU A 11 -6.85 25.19 -10.55
N SER A 12 -5.97 24.20 -10.28
CA SER A 12 -5.81 23.03 -11.16
C SER A 12 -6.89 21.99 -10.95
N ASP A 13 -7.32 21.35 -12.05
CA ASP A 13 -8.22 20.18 -11.97
C ASP A 13 -7.51 19.05 -11.22
N PRO A 14 -8.13 18.47 -10.17
CA PRO A 14 -7.56 17.32 -9.48
C PRO A 14 -7.24 16.13 -10.40
N ARG A 15 -7.98 15.96 -11.50
CA ARG A 15 -7.80 14.87 -12.46
C ARG A 15 -6.49 14.96 -13.24
N ASP A 16 -5.93 16.16 -13.37
CA ASP A 16 -4.65 16.38 -14.06
C ASP A 16 -3.43 16.00 -13.22
N ASN A 17 -3.63 15.70 -11.93
CA ASN A 17 -2.56 15.35 -11.03
C ASN A 17 -2.81 13.97 -10.38
N PRO A 18 -2.05 12.92 -10.76
CA PRO A 18 -2.26 11.54 -10.29
C PRO A 18 -1.99 11.35 -8.80
N PHE A 19 -1.45 12.36 -8.10
CA PHE A 19 -1.16 12.29 -6.66
C PHE A 19 -2.22 12.98 -5.78
N ARG A 20 -3.23 13.62 -6.38
CA ARG A 20 -4.33 14.28 -5.66
C ARG A 20 -5.51 13.31 -5.44
N ASN A 21 -5.21 12.14 -4.90
CA ASN A 21 -6.18 11.05 -4.82
C ASN A 21 -7.39 11.39 -3.95
N ALA A 22 -7.21 12.14 -2.87
CA ALA A 22 -8.32 12.54 -2.00
C ALA A 22 -9.32 13.46 -2.72
N GLU A 23 -8.83 14.45 -3.46
CA GLU A 23 -9.68 15.37 -4.23
C GLU A 23 -10.29 14.68 -5.45
N GLN A 24 -9.55 13.76 -6.07
CA GLN A 24 -10.11 12.92 -7.13
C GLN A 24 -11.24 12.03 -6.60
N ALA A 25 -11.11 11.48 -5.39
CA ALA A 25 -12.19 10.70 -4.78
C ALA A 25 -13.44 11.56 -4.59
N VAL A 26 -13.32 12.79 -4.09
CA VAL A 26 -14.46 13.73 -3.98
C VAL A 26 -15.08 14.03 -5.35
N PHE A 27 -14.26 14.22 -6.38
CA PHE A 27 -14.77 14.44 -7.74
C PHE A 27 -15.61 13.23 -8.22
N TRP A 28 -15.07 12.00 -8.11
CA TRP A 28 -15.77 10.80 -8.58
C TRP A 28 -16.99 10.45 -7.72
N GLU A 29 -16.98 10.75 -6.44
CA GLU A 29 -18.13 10.62 -5.55
C GLU A 29 -19.27 11.55 -6.01
N GLY A 30 -18.95 12.82 -6.27
CA GLY A 30 -19.92 13.79 -6.81
C GLY A 30 -20.41 13.43 -8.22
N PHE A 31 -19.56 12.84 -9.08
CA PHE A 31 -19.97 12.37 -10.39
C PHE A 31 -20.92 11.16 -10.26
N LEU A 32 -20.59 10.19 -9.42
CA LEU A 32 -21.40 9.00 -9.14
C LEU A 32 -22.80 9.37 -8.61
N ALA A 33 -22.90 10.43 -7.80
CA ALA A 33 -24.15 10.90 -7.24
C ALA A 33 -25.09 11.53 -8.30
N ARG A 34 -24.53 12.09 -9.37
CA ARG A 34 -25.31 12.82 -10.39
C ARG A 34 -25.63 12.00 -11.64
N THR A 35 -24.76 11.02 -11.98
CA THR A 35 -24.98 10.21 -13.18
C THR A 35 -26.03 9.13 -12.94
N THR A 36 -26.92 8.94 -13.93
CA THR A 36 -27.99 7.94 -13.90
C THR A 36 -27.69 6.75 -14.81
N GLU A 37 -26.84 6.95 -15.83
CA GLU A 37 -26.50 5.92 -16.80
C GLU A 37 -25.73 4.76 -16.16
N PRO A 38 -26.17 3.51 -16.32
CA PRO A 38 -25.58 2.36 -15.63
C PRO A 38 -24.08 2.20 -15.87
N MET A 39 -23.63 2.34 -17.12
CA MET A 39 -22.21 2.18 -17.46
C MET A 39 -21.35 3.32 -16.89
N GLU A 40 -21.83 4.54 -16.92
CA GLU A 40 -21.14 5.68 -16.31
C GLU A 40 -21.05 5.52 -14.78
N ARG A 41 -22.12 5.02 -14.16
CA ARG A 41 -22.12 4.71 -12.71
C ARG A 41 -21.08 3.65 -12.35
N GLN A 42 -20.96 2.59 -13.16
CA GLN A 42 -19.94 1.57 -12.95
C GLN A 42 -18.53 2.15 -13.11
N MET A 43 -18.29 2.94 -14.15
CA MET A 43 -17.01 3.62 -14.37
C MET A 43 -16.67 4.57 -13.22
N ALA A 44 -17.63 5.41 -12.82
CA ALA A 44 -17.42 6.34 -11.71
C ALA A 44 -17.10 5.61 -10.40
N ARG A 45 -17.81 4.51 -10.10
CA ARG A 45 -17.56 3.69 -8.93
C ARG A 45 -16.19 3.03 -8.97
N TYR A 46 -15.78 2.53 -10.13
CA TYR A 46 -14.46 1.96 -10.32
C TYR A 46 -13.35 3.00 -10.06
N GLN A 47 -13.47 4.20 -10.63
CA GLN A 47 -12.51 5.27 -10.42
C GLN A 47 -12.52 5.75 -8.96
N LEU A 48 -13.69 5.91 -8.36
CA LEU A 48 -13.82 6.27 -6.95
C LEU A 48 -13.08 5.26 -6.06
N ALA A 49 -13.29 3.96 -6.27
CA ALA A 49 -12.65 2.90 -5.51
C ALA A 49 -11.12 2.97 -5.61
N ILE A 50 -10.58 3.23 -6.80
CA ILE A 50 -9.14 3.40 -7.02
C ILE A 50 -8.61 4.60 -6.24
N GLN A 51 -9.28 5.76 -6.34
CA GLN A 51 -8.82 6.96 -5.66
C GLN A 51 -8.91 6.85 -4.14
N LEU A 52 -9.95 6.21 -3.62
CA LEU A 52 -10.07 5.91 -2.20
C LEU A 52 -8.93 5.00 -1.71
N ALA A 53 -8.59 3.96 -2.47
CA ALA A 53 -7.48 3.06 -2.14
C ALA A 53 -6.14 3.81 -2.08
N HIS A 54 -5.87 4.66 -3.08
CA HIS A 54 -4.65 5.48 -3.13
C HIS A 54 -4.62 6.57 -2.05
N ALA A 55 -5.77 7.08 -1.65
CA ALA A 55 -5.91 8.03 -0.54
C ALA A 55 -5.79 7.36 0.86
N GLY A 56 -5.61 6.03 0.93
CA GLY A 56 -5.51 5.29 2.19
C GLY A 56 -6.87 5.00 2.85
N ARG A 57 -8.00 5.30 2.19
CA ARG A 57 -9.37 5.02 2.66
C ARG A 57 -9.76 3.59 2.29
N SER A 58 -9.01 2.60 2.80
CA SER A 58 -9.06 1.21 2.35
C SER A 58 -10.40 0.51 2.59
N ALA A 59 -11.07 0.82 3.69
CA ALA A 59 -12.40 0.28 4.00
C ALA A 59 -13.44 0.73 2.95
N GLU A 60 -13.45 2.01 2.64
CA GLU A 60 -14.37 2.61 1.67
C GLU A 60 -14.05 2.14 0.25
N ALA A 61 -12.77 2.02 -0.10
CA ALA A 61 -12.35 1.43 -1.37
C ALA A 61 -12.88 0.01 -1.54
N ALA A 62 -12.74 -0.83 -0.50
CA ALA A 62 -13.25 -2.20 -0.52
C ALA A 62 -14.78 -2.22 -0.70
N ASP A 63 -15.51 -1.33 -0.05
CA ASP A 63 -16.95 -1.22 -0.20
C ASP A 63 -17.37 -0.83 -1.64
N GLN A 64 -16.66 0.12 -2.26
CA GLN A 64 -16.93 0.51 -3.65
C GLN A 64 -16.63 -0.64 -4.63
N PHE A 65 -15.51 -1.36 -4.47
CA PHE A 65 -15.21 -2.52 -5.32
C PHE A 65 -16.24 -3.64 -5.15
N ARG A 66 -16.67 -3.95 -3.92
CA ARG A 66 -17.73 -4.95 -3.67
C ARG A 66 -19.04 -4.57 -4.36
N GLN A 67 -19.46 -3.31 -4.22
CA GLN A 67 -20.68 -2.83 -4.85
C GLN A 67 -20.58 -2.86 -6.39
N LEU A 68 -19.41 -2.54 -6.95
CA LEU A 68 -19.16 -2.62 -8.38
C LEU A 68 -19.31 -4.05 -8.90
N LEU A 69 -18.65 -5.01 -8.23
CA LEU A 69 -18.70 -6.43 -8.60
C LEU A 69 -20.12 -6.98 -8.49
N ALA A 70 -20.84 -6.69 -7.39
CA ALA A 70 -22.22 -7.10 -7.21
C ALA A 70 -23.18 -6.50 -8.27
N GLN A 71 -22.92 -5.29 -8.72
CA GLN A 71 -23.67 -4.68 -9.83
C GLN A 71 -23.38 -5.39 -11.16
N GLY A 72 -22.13 -5.80 -11.38
CA GLY A 72 -21.72 -6.53 -12.58
C GLY A 72 -22.30 -7.93 -12.70
N GLU A 73 -22.81 -8.50 -11.63
CA GLU A 73 -23.52 -9.79 -11.62
C GLU A 73 -25.00 -9.68 -12.08
N GLN A 74 -25.53 -8.45 -12.20
CA GLN A 74 -26.90 -8.25 -12.60
C GLN A 74 -27.03 -8.35 -14.14
N PRO A 75 -28.07 -9.03 -14.67
CA PRO A 75 -28.29 -9.12 -16.10
C PRO A 75 -28.35 -7.75 -16.79
N GLY A 76 -27.62 -7.59 -17.88
CA GLY A 76 -27.52 -6.34 -18.63
C GLY A 76 -26.64 -5.28 -18.00
N ARG A 77 -25.88 -5.63 -16.93
CA ARG A 77 -24.92 -4.76 -16.26
C ARG A 77 -23.53 -5.39 -16.11
N GLU A 78 -23.24 -6.39 -16.94
CA GLU A 78 -22.01 -7.14 -16.89
C GLU A 78 -20.81 -6.22 -17.06
N LEU A 79 -19.82 -6.39 -16.20
CA LEU A 79 -18.56 -5.66 -16.33
C LEU A 79 -17.72 -6.28 -17.46
N PRO A 80 -16.99 -5.46 -18.22
CA PRO A 80 -15.93 -6.01 -19.08
C PRO A 80 -15.01 -6.93 -18.26
N ALA A 81 -14.68 -8.10 -18.78
CA ALA A 81 -13.92 -9.13 -18.07
C ALA A 81 -12.63 -8.58 -17.40
N ARG A 82 -11.91 -7.71 -18.12
CA ARG A 82 -10.72 -7.04 -17.57
C ARG A 82 -11.05 -6.18 -16.35
N VAL A 83 -12.13 -5.42 -16.38
CA VAL A 83 -12.54 -4.54 -15.27
C VAL A 83 -12.96 -5.39 -14.07
N ALA A 84 -13.69 -6.48 -14.31
CA ALA A 84 -14.09 -7.40 -13.25
C ALA A 84 -12.86 -8.03 -12.56
N LEU A 85 -11.93 -8.59 -13.34
CA LEU A 85 -10.70 -9.19 -12.83
C LEU A 85 -9.84 -8.17 -12.04
N GLU A 86 -9.63 -7.00 -12.61
CA GLU A 86 -8.86 -5.95 -11.95
C GLU A 86 -9.54 -5.48 -10.66
N SER A 87 -10.87 -5.39 -10.64
CA SER A 87 -11.64 -5.03 -9.43
C SER A 87 -11.51 -6.09 -8.33
N ILE A 88 -11.50 -7.38 -8.67
CA ILE A 88 -11.27 -8.46 -7.70
C ILE A 88 -9.86 -8.33 -7.09
N LEU A 89 -8.84 -8.16 -7.93
CA LEU A 89 -7.46 -8.02 -7.45
C LEU A 89 -7.29 -6.80 -6.53
N ARG A 90 -7.85 -5.65 -6.93
CA ARG A 90 -7.81 -4.40 -6.15
C ARG A 90 -8.64 -4.49 -4.86
N LEU A 91 -9.75 -5.22 -4.87
CA LEU A 91 -10.53 -5.51 -3.66
C LEU A 91 -9.70 -6.30 -2.65
N GLY A 92 -8.99 -7.34 -3.10
CA GLY A 92 -8.07 -8.10 -2.25
C GLY A 92 -6.97 -7.21 -1.66
N ALA A 93 -6.38 -6.34 -2.47
CA ALA A 93 -5.37 -5.37 -2.02
C ALA A 93 -5.94 -4.36 -1.00
N ALA A 94 -7.15 -3.87 -1.22
CA ALA A 94 -7.82 -2.96 -0.28
C ALA A 94 -8.09 -3.65 1.08
N TYR A 95 -8.51 -4.91 1.08
CA TYR A 95 -8.67 -5.69 2.31
C TYR A 95 -7.35 -5.95 3.03
N LEU A 96 -6.28 -6.28 2.31
CA LEU A 96 -4.98 -6.50 2.92
C LEU A 96 -4.47 -5.20 3.57
N ARG A 97 -4.60 -4.09 2.85
CA ARG A 97 -4.26 -2.76 3.35
C ARG A 97 -5.08 -2.36 4.58
N LEU A 98 -6.38 -2.70 4.60
CA LEU A 98 -7.24 -2.50 5.77
C LEU A 98 -6.70 -3.31 6.95
N GLY A 99 -6.32 -4.58 6.74
CA GLY A 99 -5.70 -5.40 7.78
C GLY A 99 -4.41 -4.82 8.32
N GLU A 100 -3.53 -4.30 7.46
CA GLU A 100 -2.32 -3.57 7.86
C GLU A 100 -2.66 -2.34 8.70
N GLN A 101 -3.60 -1.51 8.25
CA GLN A 101 -4.01 -0.30 8.97
C GLN A 101 -4.59 -0.63 10.36
N GLU A 102 -5.46 -1.62 10.47
CA GLU A 102 -6.07 -2.04 11.73
C GLU A 102 -5.03 -2.59 12.73
N ASN A 103 -3.97 -3.26 12.24
CA ASN A 103 -2.99 -3.91 13.10
C ASN A 103 -1.74 -3.05 13.33
N CYS A 104 -1.17 -2.43 12.30
CA CYS A 104 0.06 -1.67 12.44
C CYS A 104 -0.11 -0.37 13.25
N LEU A 105 -1.27 0.29 13.18
CA LEU A 105 -1.51 1.50 13.96
C LEU A 105 -1.53 1.24 15.47
N ASN A 106 -1.96 0.05 15.89
CA ASN A 106 -2.15 -0.28 17.30
C ASN A 106 -1.06 -1.21 17.86
N HIS A 107 -0.38 -1.97 17.01
CA HIS A 107 0.49 -3.08 17.43
C HIS A 107 1.76 -3.19 16.58
N HIS A 108 2.30 -2.06 16.08
CA HIS A 108 3.53 -2.06 15.31
C HIS A 108 4.72 -2.55 16.17
N GLY A 109 5.44 -3.55 15.66
CA GLY A 109 6.65 -4.10 16.29
C GLY A 109 7.73 -4.38 15.25
N ALA A 110 8.90 -4.80 15.70
CA ALA A 110 10.03 -5.11 14.83
C ALA A 110 9.69 -6.20 13.80
N ASP A 111 8.83 -7.15 14.16
CA ASP A 111 8.45 -8.27 13.31
C ASP A 111 7.42 -7.90 12.23
N SER A 112 6.75 -6.74 12.35
CA SER A 112 5.61 -6.39 11.49
C SER A 112 5.96 -6.18 10.01
N CYS A 113 7.24 -5.86 9.72
CA CYS A 113 7.72 -5.56 8.37
C CYS A 113 8.82 -6.52 7.88
N LEU A 114 9.13 -7.57 8.63
CA LEU A 114 10.14 -8.56 8.26
C LEU A 114 9.50 -9.76 7.58
N PHE A 115 10.01 -10.12 6.41
CA PHE A 115 9.55 -11.31 5.69
C PHE A 115 10.42 -12.53 6.00
N PRO A 116 9.80 -13.71 6.23
CA PRO A 116 8.35 -13.94 6.32
C PRO A 116 7.76 -13.33 7.61
N ILE A 117 6.60 -12.68 7.50
CA ILE A 117 5.89 -12.14 8.68
C ILE A 117 5.53 -13.29 9.61
N ALA A 118 5.96 -13.18 10.88
CA ALA A 118 5.76 -14.18 11.91
C ALA A 118 5.70 -13.52 13.30
N GLY A 119 5.51 -14.30 14.34
CA GLY A 119 5.55 -13.81 15.72
C GLY A 119 4.60 -12.64 15.98
N ASN A 120 5.14 -11.53 16.45
CA ASN A 120 4.35 -10.32 16.74
C ASN A 120 3.88 -9.56 15.48
N GLY A 121 4.38 -9.93 14.29
CA GLY A 121 3.92 -9.37 13.02
C GLY A 121 2.60 -9.97 12.53
N VAL A 122 2.14 -11.09 13.12
CA VAL A 122 0.85 -11.70 12.80
C VAL A 122 -0.29 -10.78 13.25
N HIS A 123 -1.27 -10.57 12.37
CA HIS A 123 -2.39 -9.68 12.62
C HIS A 123 -3.30 -10.20 13.74
N ARG A 124 -3.49 -9.40 14.79
CA ARG A 124 -4.43 -9.70 15.89
C ARG A 124 -5.88 -9.49 15.48
N LEU A 125 -6.12 -8.59 14.53
CA LEU A 125 -7.41 -8.34 13.88
C LEU A 125 -7.38 -8.96 12.48
N PRO A 126 -7.71 -10.25 12.33
CA PRO A 126 -7.44 -11.02 11.11
C PRO A 126 -8.44 -10.74 9.97
N ARG A 127 -9.50 -9.99 10.22
CA ARG A 127 -10.62 -9.78 9.27
C ARG A 127 -10.14 -9.27 7.91
N GLY A 128 -9.28 -8.27 7.89
CA GLY A 128 -8.75 -7.69 6.65
C GLY A 128 -7.97 -8.73 5.85
N SER A 129 -7.00 -9.41 6.49
CA SER A 129 -6.18 -10.45 5.87
C SER A 129 -6.98 -11.66 5.38
N ALA A 130 -7.98 -12.10 6.17
CA ALA A 130 -8.84 -13.20 5.78
C ALA A 130 -9.74 -12.88 4.58
N ASN A 131 -10.27 -11.64 4.51
CA ASN A 131 -11.02 -11.18 3.34
C ASN A 131 -10.10 -11.07 2.11
N ALA A 132 -8.88 -10.54 2.29
CA ALA A 132 -7.88 -10.44 1.24
C ALA A 132 -7.56 -11.83 0.66
N LEU A 133 -7.26 -12.81 1.52
CA LEU A 133 -6.93 -14.17 1.11
C LEU A 133 -8.03 -14.76 0.23
N ARG A 134 -9.28 -14.77 0.70
CA ARG A 134 -10.43 -15.30 -0.08
C ARG A 134 -10.58 -14.61 -1.43
N THR A 135 -10.37 -13.30 -1.47
CA THR A 135 -10.50 -12.51 -2.69
C THR A 135 -9.37 -12.82 -3.67
N PHE A 136 -8.14 -12.93 -3.20
CA PHE A 136 -7.00 -13.30 -4.04
C PHE A 136 -7.08 -14.73 -4.55
N GLU A 137 -7.57 -15.67 -3.76
CA GLU A 137 -7.84 -17.05 -4.21
C GLU A 137 -8.90 -17.08 -5.31
N THR A 138 -9.95 -16.25 -5.18
CA THR A 138 -10.96 -16.11 -6.24
C THR A 138 -10.37 -15.56 -7.53
N PHE A 139 -9.48 -14.57 -7.44
CA PHE A 139 -8.74 -14.06 -8.59
C PHE A 139 -7.81 -15.12 -9.18
N GLN A 140 -7.03 -15.81 -8.34
CA GLN A 140 -6.04 -16.81 -8.76
C GLN A 140 -6.66 -18.00 -9.50
N ARG A 141 -7.88 -18.40 -9.14
CA ARG A 141 -8.62 -19.44 -9.88
C ARG A 141 -8.95 -19.01 -11.32
N GLN A 142 -9.11 -17.73 -11.59
CA GLN A 142 -9.40 -17.18 -12.91
C GLN A 142 -8.14 -16.86 -13.71
N VAL A 143 -7.04 -16.55 -13.04
CA VAL A 143 -5.75 -16.18 -13.62
C VAL A 143 -4.62 -16.93 -12.89
N PRO A 144 -4.44 -18.24 -13.14
CA PRO A 144 -3.54 -19.11 -12.37
C PRO A 144 -2.06 -18.67 -12.34
N ASP A 145 -1.58 -18.07 -13.43
CA ASP A 145 -0.16 -17.70 -13.57
C ASP A 145 0.17 -16.28 -13.12
N HIS A 146 -0.77 -15.61 -12.41
CA HIS A 146 -0.58 -14.23 -11.99
C HIS A 146 0.35 -14.12 -10.76
N LEU A 147 1.63 -13.81 -11.00
CA LEU A 147 2.67 -13.79 -9.96
C LEU A 147 2.38 -12.85 -8.80
N ALA A 148 1.83 -11.66 -9.09
CA ALA A 148 1.51 -10.72 -8.02
C ALA A 148 0.38 -11.24 -7.11
N ALA A 149 -0.65 -11.90 -7.67
CA ALA A 149 -1.71 -12.51 -6.86
C ALA A 149 -1.14 -13.67 -6.01
N ARG A 150 -0.28 -14.51 -6.59
CA ARG A 150 0.44 -15.55 -5.85
C ARG A 150 1.24 -14.98 -4.67
N TRP A 151 1.96 -13.88 -4.89
CA TRP A 151 2.69 -13.19 -3.82
C TRP A 151 1.74 -12.68 -2.73
N LEU A 152 0.64 -12.02 -3.11
CA LEU A 152 -0.34 -11.46 -2.17
C LEU A 152 -1.06 -12.55 -1.35
N ILE A 153 -1.30 -13.74 -1.93
CA ILE A 153 -1.80 -14.91 -1.21
C ILE A 153 -0.82 -15.33 -0.11
N ASN A 154 0.48 -15.46 -0.44
CA ASN A 154 1.49 -15.79 0.57
C ASN A 154 1.56 -14.73 1.68
N LEU A 155 1.51 -13.46 1.30
CA LEU A 155 1.51 -12.36 2.27
C LEU A 155 0.29 -12.41 3.19
N ALA A 156 -0.90 -12.66 2.65
CA ALA A 156 -2.12 -12.83 3.46
C ALA A 156 -2.01 -14.02 4.41
N HIS A 157 -1.45 -15.15 3.98
CA HIS A 157 -1.16 -16.27 4.87
C HIS A 157 -0.13 -15.94 5.96
N MET A 158 0.91 -15.15 5.64
CA MET A 158 1.88 -14.69 6.63
C MET A 158 1.21 -13.83 7.70
N THR A 159 0.41 -12.84 7.30
CA THR A 159 -0.31 -11.97 8.24
C THR A 159 -1.36 -12.70 9.08
N LEU A 160 -1.84 -13.86 8.62
CA LEU A 160 -2.74 -14.76 9.37
C LEU A 160 -2.00 -15.79 10.24
N GLY A 161 -0.67 -15.83 10.21
CA GLY A 161 0.13 -16.84 10.92
C GLY A 161 0.01 -18.25 10.34
N GLN A 162 -0.39 -18.36 9.08
CA GLN A 162 -0.67 -19.62 8.38
C GLN A 162 0.47 -20.05 7.44
N TYR A 163 1.42 -19.17 7.18
CA TYR A 163 2.55 -19.45 6.30
C TYR A 163 3.66 -20.20 7.06
N PRO A 164 4.34 -21.17 6.45
CA PRO A 164 4.10 -21.73 5.11
C PRO A 164 3.09 -22.88 5.09
N GLY A 165 2.63 -23.34 6.26
CA GLY A 165 1.94 -24.64 6.43
C GLY A 165 0.59 -24.74 5.72
N GLN A 166 -0.17 -23.66 5.63
CA GLN A 166 -1.51 -23.65 5.03
C GLN A 166 -1.52 -23.09 3.59
N VAL A 167 -0.36 -22.68 3.06
CA VAL A 167 -0.24 -22.30 1.64
C VAL A 167 -0.15 -23.55 0.79
N SER A 168 -1.02 -23.68 -0.22
CA SER A 168 -0.96 -24.82 -1.15
C SER A 168 0.41 -24.89 -1.84
N PRO A 169 0.95 -26.11 -2.06
CA PRO A 169 2.30 -26.28 -2.57
C PRO A 169 2.59 -25.52 -3.88
N GLU A 170 1.63 -25.49 -4.80
CA GLU A 170 1.73 -24.84 -6.10
C GLU A 170 1.80 -23.31 -6.00
N LEU A 171 1.19 -22.72 -4.95
CA LEU A 171 1.20 -21.27 -4.73
C LEU A 171 2.32 -20.83 -3.78
N ARG A 172 2.90 -21.75 -3.03
CA ARG A 172 3.91 -21.42 -2.03
C ARG A 172 5.14 -20.78 -2.66
N ILE A 173 5.55 -19.66 -2.11
CA ILE A 173 6.81 -19.01 -2.41
C ILE A 173 7.75 -19.36 -1.26
N PRO A 174 8.86 -20.07 -1.48
CA PRO A 174 9.77 -20.41 -0.41
C PRO A 174 10.35 -19.13 0.21
N PRO A 175 10.67 -19.11 1.52
CA PRO A 175 11.41 -17.99 2.09
C PRO A 175 12.75 -17.85 1.35
N PRO A 176 13.30 -16.64 1.27
CA PRO A 176 14.63 -16.46 0.72
C PRO A 176 15.60 -17.35 1.51
N PRO A 177 16.61 -17.94 0.83
CA PRO A 177 17.63 -18.72 1.54
C PRO A 177 18.21 -17.82 2.64
N SER A 178 18.39 -18.39 3.84
CA SER A 178 19.06 -17.68 4.91
C SER A 178 20.38 -17.13 4.38
N PRO A 179 20.70 -15.85 4.60
CA PRO A 179 21.99 -15.32 4.20
C PRO A 179 23.05 -16.24 4.79
N PRO A 180 24.10 -16.61 4.03
CA PRO A 180 25.19 -17.40 4.59
C PRO A 180 25.66 -16.69 5.86
N ASN A 181 25.96 -17.46 6.91
CA ASN A 181 26.51 -16.97 8.20
C ASN A 181 27.90 -16.31 8.02
N THR A 182 28.12 -15.65 6.93
CA THR A 182 29.25 -14.78 6.70
C THR A 182 28.99 -13.48 7.43
N PRO A 183 29.80 -13.12 8.44
CA PRO A 183 29.76 -11.77 9.00
C PRO A 183 29.82 -10.78 7.83
N TRP A 184 28.93 -9.80 7.81
CA TRP A 184 29.04 -8.68 6.86
C TRP A 184 30.51 -8.22 6.89
N PRO A 185 31.23 -8.22 5.74
CA PRO A 185 32.60 -7.75 5.76
C PRO A 185 32.59 -6.33 6.29
N ALA A 186 33.35 -6.09 7.35
CA ALA A 186 33.47 -4.76 7.96
C ALA A 186 33.97 -3.69 6.97
N SER A 187 34.34 -4.09 5.77
CA SER A 187 34.75 -3.26 4.63
C SER A 187 33.63 -2.79 3.70
N LEU A 188 32.38 -3.19 3.92
CA LEU A 188 31.26 -2.51 3.26
C LEU A 188 31.00 -1.18 3.97
N THR A 189 32.01 -0.33 4.00
CA THR A 189 31.77 1.09 4.16
C THR A 189 30.92 1.53 2.98
N TRP A 190 29.74 2.01 3.30
CA TRP A 190 28.88 2.71 2.34
C TRP A 190 29.76 3.67 1.53
N PRO A 191 29.71 3.68 0.19
CA PRO A 191 30.53 4.61 -0.58
C PRO A 191 30.29 6.02 -0.03
N PRO A 192 31.35 6.82 0.10
CA PRO A 192 31.19 8.17 0.60
C PRO A 192 30.10 8.88 -0.22
N PRO A 193 29.25 9.67 0.42
CA PRO A 193 28.18 10.36 -0.29
C PRO A 193 28.79 11.12 -1.47
N PRO A 194 28.15 11.09 -2.66
CA PRO A 194 28.67 11.78 -3.83
C PRO A 194 28.89 13.26 -3.49
N ALA A 195 29.90 13.86 -4.08
CA ALA A 195 30.39 15.23 -3.77
C ALA A 195 29.29 16.32 -3.79
N TRP A 196 28.15 16.07 -4.44
CA TRP A 196 27.00 16.98 -4.43
C TRP A 196 26.22 16.95 -3.09
N MET A 197 26.36 15.90 -2.26
CA MET A 197 25.78 15.83 -0.89
C MET A 197 26.64 16.55 0.15
N SER A 198 27.90 16.84 -0.16
CA SER A 198 28.84 17.50 0.75
C SER A 198 28.89 19.03 0.61
N ARG A 199 27.90 19.66 0.01
CA ARG A 199 27.75 21.12 0.05
C ARG A 199 27.35 21.57 1.45
N THR A 200 28.33 21.70 2.31
CA THR A 200 28.23 22.61 3.46
C THR A 200 27.96 23.99 2.92
N SER A 201 26.80 24.58 3.25
CA SER A 201 26.53 25.98 2.95
C SER A 201 27.66 26.84 3.50
N PRO A 202 28.27 27.74 2.72
CA PRO A 202 29.24 28.67 3.26
C PRO A 202 28.51 29.62 4.22
N GLY A 203 28.68 29.42 5.54
CA GLY A 203 28.06 30.28 6.55
C GLY A 203 27.77 29.65 7.92
N ALA A 204 28.01 28.36 8.13
CA ALA A 204 27.93 27.78 9.46
C ALA A 204 29.21 28.05 10.25
N ALA A 205 29.23 29.14 11.03
CA ALA A 205 30.32 29.42 11.96
C ALA A 205 30.40 28.31 13.01
N SER A 206 31.56 27.67 13.12
CA SER A 206 31.90 26.67 14.12
C SER A 206 31.75 27.29 15.54
N PRO A 207 31.07 26.67 16.48
CA PRO A 207 31.07 27.15 17.86
C PRO A 207 32.48 27.00 18.44
N ARG A 208 33.08 28.13 18.85
CA ARG A 208 34.35 28.13 19.58
C ARG A 208 34.16 27.43 20.91
N THR A 209 34.86 26.33 21.11
CA THR A 209 35.04 25.73 22.43
C THR A 209 35.90 26.66 23.26
N SER A 210 35.31 27.40 24.22
CA SER A 210 36.05 28.11 25.24
C SER A 210 36.47 27.09 26.34
N THR A 211 37.73 26.75 26.36
CA THR A 211 38.38 26.07 27.47
C THR A 211 38.47 27.05 28.66
N ALA A 212 37.62 26.83 29.66
CA ALA A 212 37.75 27.51 30.93
C ALA A 212 38.89 26.82 31.74
N THR A 213 40.01 27.53 31.90
CA THR A 213 41.10 27.14 32.79
C THR A 213 40.65 27.42 34.22
N ALA A 214 40.48 26.39 35.03
CA ALA A 214 40.29 26.53 36.47
C ALA A 214 41.67 26.76 37.08
N ALA A 215 41.87 27.95 37.67
CA ALA A 215 43.02 28.24 38.54
C ALA A 215 42.64 27.87 39.96
N SER A 216 43.45 27.05 40.57
CA SER A 216 43.46 26.72 42.01
C SER A 216 44.06 27.86 42.79
N THR A 217 43.45 28.23 43.88
CA THR A 217 44.03 28.71 45.15
C THR A 217 43.12 28.30 46.30
#